data_5191c730008df5bd51d952e9089ef4e4
#
_entry.id   5191c730008df5bd51d952e9089ef4e4
#
_cell.length_a   1.000
_cell.length_b   1.000
_cell.length_c   1.000
_cell.angle_alpha   90.00
_cell.angle_beta   90.00
_cell.angle_gamma   90.00
#
_symmetry.space_group_name_H-M   'P 1'
#
loop_
_entity.id
_entity.type
_entity.pdbx_description
1 polymer ?
#
loop_
_entity_poly.entity_id
_entity_poly.type
_entity_poly.pdbx_seq_one_letter_code
_entity_poly.pdbx_strand_id
1 'polypeptide(L)'
;YKRQGFYILLLSLKLNHQFSFLGALAFGLSTYFFIIVEVGHNTKAHAISYMAPSLAGMLITFRHNSSSIFSKLSGFFISFLFLGLHLRANHLQITYYLLFILFAFWIYNLYLSFNSKKLTNFFRSTFVFVLAGLFAILINIGNIWSTYEYSKFTTRGQSELSKKSENQTSGLDKDYATSYSYGKLESFNMFYPNFVGGSSIGKLTDKSKTYEALRSNGISKRDSNSFIQNVPLYFGPVS
;
A
#
# COMPACT_ATOMS: atom_id res chain seq x y z
N TYR A 1 7.17 14.64 2.91
CA TYR A 1 7.24 14.24 1.47
C TYR A 1 5.96 13.57 0.96
N LYS A 2 5.07 13.02 1.81
CA LYS A 2 3.79 12.44 1.35
C LYS A 2 2.89 13.47 0.64
N ARG A 3 2.79 14.70 1.19
CA ARG A 3 2.06 15.81 0.56
C ARG A 3 2.72 16.27 -0.75
N GLN A 4 4.02 16.45 -0.74
CA GLN A 4 4.79 16.86 -1.92
C GLN A 4 4.69 15.84 -3.05
N GLY A 5 4.82 14.54 -2.74
CA GLY A 5 4.68 13.47 -3.73
C GLY A 5 3.31 13.44 -4.38
N PHE A 6 2.24 13.59 -3.58
CA PHE A 6 0.88 13.64 -4.11
C PHE A 6 0.60 14.92 -4.91
N TYR A 7 1.17 16.05 -4.49
CA TYR A 7 1.12 17.30 -5.24
C TYR A 7 1.74 17.18 -6.63
N ILE A 8 2.93 16.57 -6.72
CA ILE A 8 3.60 16.30 -8.00
C ILE A 8 2.74 15.39 -8.89
N LEU A 9 2.09 14.36 -8.31
CA LEU A 9 1.18 13.51 -9.04
C LEU A 9 0.01 14.30 -9.64
N LEU A 10 -0.65 15.13 -8.85
CA LEU A 10 -1.79 15.92 -9.30
C LEU A 10 -1.41 16.94 -10.38
N LEU A 11 -0.24 17.56 -10.25
CA LEU A 11 0.32 18.43 -11.32
C LEU A 11 0.65 17.63 -12.59
N SER A 12 1.14 16.41 -12.46
CA SER A 12 1.42 15.56 -13.62
C SER A 12 0.14 15.15 -14.36
N LEU A 13 -0.99 15.09 -13.65
CA LEU A 13 -2.34 14.92 -14.20
C LEU A 13 -2.93 16.22 -14.78
N LYS A 14 -2.16 17.32 -14.81
CA LYS A 14 -2.55 18.64 -15.33
C LYS A 14 -3.66 19.34 -14.53
N LEU A 15 -3.83 19.01 -13.26
CA LEU A 15 -4.67 19.79 -12.38
C LEU A 15 -3.98 21.12 -12.05
N ASN A 16 -4.78 22.18 -11.82
CA ASN A 16 -4.22 23.47 -11.46
C ASN A 16 -3.58 23.43 -10.05
N HIS A 17 -2.72 24.39 -9.75
CA HIS A 17 -1.95 24.44 -8.51
C HIS A 17 -2.83 24.46 -7.24
N GLN A 18 -3.97 25.14 -7.28
CA GLN A 18 -4.86 25.26 -6.12
C GLN A 18 -5.50 23.92 -5.78
N PHE A 19 -6.10 23.23 -6.76
CA PHE A 19 -6.68 21.91 -6.54
C PHE A 19 -5.61 20.85 -6.21
N SER A 20 -4.43 20.96 -6.82
CA SER A 20 -3.31 20.07 -6.51
C SER A 20 -2.84 20.26 -5.05
N PHE A 21 -2.80 21.51 -4.57
CA PHE A 21 -2.45 21.81 -3.19
C PHE A 21 -3.49 21.28 -2.20
N LEU A 22 -4.78 21.53 -2.45
CA LEU A 22 -5.86 21.02 -1.62
C LEU A 22 -5.90 19.49 -1.57
N GLY A 23 -5.77 18.85 -2.73
CA GLY A 23 -5.71 17.38 -2.80
C GLY A 23 -4.50 16.80 -2.05
N ALA A 24 -3.35 17.45 -2.16
CA ALA A 24 -2.14 17.04 -1.44
C ALA A 24 -2.27 17.22 0.07
N LEU A 25 -2.95 18.27 0.53
CA LEU A 25 -3.27 18.46 1.95
C LEU A 25 -4.23 17.38 2.44
N ALA A 26 -5.32 17.15 1.72
CA ALA A 26 -6.31 16.13 2.07
C ALA A 26 -5.66 14.74 2.18
N PHE A 27 -4.85 14.35 1.19
CA PHE A 27 -4.10 13.09 1.24
C PHE A 27 -3.13 13.03 2.42
N GLY A 28 -2.36 14.09 2.64
CA GLY A 28 -1.35 14.13 3.71
C GLY A 28 -1.92 14.20 5.11
N LEU A 29 -3.14 14.71 5.27
CA LEU A 29 -3.88 14.82 6.53
C LEU A 29 -4.91 13.69 6.69
N SER A 30 -4.92 12.70 5.79
CA SER A 30 -5.78 11.56 5.94
C SER A 30 -5.49 10.84 7.26
N THR A 31 -6.56 10.51 7.98
CA THR A 31 -6.50 9.86 9.29
C THR A 31 -5.72 8.54 9.26
N TYR A 32 -5.76 7.83 8.15
CA TYR A 32 -5.02 6.60 7.95
C TYR A 32 -3.51 6.76 8.21
N PHE A 33 -2.90 7.88 7.78
CA PHE A 33 -1.48 8.11 8.04
C PHE A 33 -1.16 8.32 9.51
N PHE A 34 -2.04 8.98 10.24
CA PHE A 34 -1.84 9.20 11.68
C PHE A 34 -1.85 7.88 12.41
N ILE A 35 -2.78 6.98 12.07
CA ILE A 35 -2.89 5.68 12.73
C ILE A 35 -1.72 4.78 12.45
N ILE A 36 -1.37 4.60 11.16
CA ILE A 36 -0.29 3.68 10.82
C ILE A 36 1.06 4.16 11.40
N VAL A 37 1.23 5.48 11.60
CA VAL A 37 2.41 6.05 12.26
C VAL A 37 2.34 5.85 13.77
N GLU A 38 1.18 6.09 14.40
CA GLU A 38 0.96 5.87 15.83
C GLU A 38 1.20 4.41 16.23
N VAL A 39 0.72 3.48 15.41
CA VAL A 39 0.92 2.03 15.60
C VAL A 39 2.35 1.57 15.25
N GLY A 40 3.23 2.49 14.79
CA GLY A 40 4.62 2.18 14.49
C GLY A 40 4.88 1.59 13.10
N HIS A 41 3.88 1.58 12.18
CA HIS A 41 4.05 1.08 10.81
C HIS A 41 4.75 2.09 9.89
N ASN A 42 5.93 2.58 10.30
CA ASN A 42 6.68 3.62 9.60
C ASN A 42 7.05 3.21 8.16
N THR A 43 7.49 1.99 7.96
CA THR A 43 7.87 1.46 6.62
C THR A 43 6.68 1.48 5.67
N LYS A 44 5.48 1.13 6.15
CA LYS A 44 4.23 1.19 5.40
C LYS A 44 3.87 2.63 5.02
N ALA A 45 3.98 3.57 5.97
CA ALA A 45 3.72 5.00 5.74
C ALA A 45 4.69 5.58 4.69
N HIS A 46 5.96 5.20 4.73
CA HIS A 46 6.96 5.59 3.74
C HIS A 46 6.63 5.02 2.36
N ALA A 47 6.38 3.70 2.26
CA ALA A 47 6.05 3.05 1.01
C ALA A 47 4.84 3.71 0.33
N ILE A 48 3.73 3.91 1.05
CA ILE A 48 2.53 4.59 0.52
C ILE A 48 2.85 6.01 0.07
N SER A 49 3.70 6.74 0.81
CA SER A 49 4.07 8.11 0.47
C SER A 49 4.84 8.22 -0.85
N TYR A 50 5.60 7.19 -1.20
CA TYR A 50 6.38 7.15 -2.43
C TYR A 50 5.62 6.60 -3.64
N MET A 51 4.45 5.98 -3.45
CA MET A 51 3.62 5.50 -4.57
C MET A 51 3.21 6.64 -5.50
N ALA A 52 2.71 7.73 -4.94
CA ALA A 52 2.21 8.87 -5.72
C ALA A 52 3.28 9.49 -6.63
N PRO A 53 4.47 9.85 -6.15
CA PRO A 53 5.51 10.40 -7.03
C PRO A 53 6.10 9.35 -7.98
N SER A 54 6.10 8.06 -7.65
CA SER A 54 6.49 7.00 -8.60
C SER A 54 5.53 6.95 -9.79
N LEU A 55 4.23 7.04 -9.53
CA LEU A 55 3.21 7.14 -10.58
C LEU A 55 3.34 8.44 -11.38
N ALA A 56 3.66 9.56 -10.72
CA ALA A 56 3.93 10.83 -11.41
C ALA A 56 5.10 10.71 -12.39
N GLY A 57 6.19 10.04 -12.00
CA GLY A 57 7.32 9.78 -12.89
C GLY A 57 6.92 9.00 -14.13
N MET A 58 6.09 7.97 -13.97
CA MET A 58 5.52 7.23 -15.07
C MET A 58 4.65 8.11 -15.97
N LEU A 59 3.71 8.88 -15.41
CA LEU A 59 2.86 9.83 -16.15
C LEU A 59 3.69 10.81 -17.00
N ILE A 60 4.76 11.35 -16.44
CA ILE A 60 5.66 12.27 -17.14
C ILE A 60 6.40 11.54 -18.27
N THR A 61 6.88 10.32 -18.04
CA THR A 61 7.58 9.50 -19.04
C THR A 61 6.70 9.16 -20.22
N PHE A 62 5.43 8.80 -19.97
CA PHE A 62 4.46 8.40 -20.99
C PHE A 62 3.66 9.56 -21.59
N ARG A 63 4.00 10.79 -21.27
CA ARG A 63 3.26 11.97 -21.76
C ARG A 63 3.12 11.93 -23.30
N HIS A 64 1.90 11.74 -23.74
CA HIS A 64 1.56 11.40 -25.13
C HIS A 64 1.98 12.45 -26.17
N ASN A 65 1.99 13.73 -25.78
CA ASN A 65 2.32 14.86 -26.67
C ASN A 65 3.78 15.29 -26.60
N SER A 66 4.61 14.67 -25.78
CA SER A 66 6.00 15.06 -25.61
C SER A 66 6.93 13.95 -26.10
N SER A 67 7.43 14.07 -27.31
CA SER A 67 8.65 13.40 -27.76
C SER A 67 9.92 14.08 -27.23
N SER A 68 9.76 15.11 -26.40
CA SER A 68 10.87 15.85 -25.82
C SER A 68 11.73 14.96 -24.93
N ILE A 69 13.03 14.99 -25.17
CA ILE A 69 14.03 14.29 -24.36
C ILE A 69 13.98 14.75 -22.89
N PHE A 70 13.66 16.01 -22.67
CA PHE A 70 13.50 16.60 -21.33
C PHE A 70 12.40 15.91 -20.52
N SER A 71 11.25 15.62 -21.13
CA SER A 71 10.16 14.92 -20.47
C SER A 71 10.56 13.49 -20.11
N LYS A 72 11.27 12.81 -21.01
CA LYS A 72 11.76 11.45 -20.77
C LYS A 72 12.80 11.40 -19.63
N LEU A 73 13.77 12.33 -19.64
CA LEU A 73 14.77 12.46 -18.59
C LEU A 73 14.13 12.81 -17.24
N SER A 74 13.25 13.79 -17.19
CA SER A 74 12.54 14.15 -15.96
C SER A 74 11.75 12.97 -15.41
N GLY A 75 11.01 12.28 -16.29
CA GLY A 75 10.26 11.09 -15.90
C GLY A 75 11.17 9.95 -15.41
N PHE A 76 12.32 9.74 -16.06
CA PHE A 76 13.33 8.76 -15.62
C PHE A 76 13.82 9.08 -14.21
N PHE A 77 14.30 10.30 -13.96
CA PHE A 77 14.87 10.66 -12.65
C PHE A 77 13.83 10.60 -11.52
N ILE A 78 12.61 11.08 -11.79
CA ILE A 78 11.52 11.02 -10.81
C ILE A 78 11.16 9.55 -10.52
N SER A 79 11.00 8.72 -11.56
CA SER A 79 10.72 7.29 -11.39
C SER A 79 11.84 6.58 -10.65
N PHE A 80 13.08 6.77 -11.07
CA PHE A 80 14.25 6.16 -10.43
C PHE A 80 14.35 6.52 -8.95
N LEU A 81 14.25 7.81 -8.62
CA LEU A 81 14.35 8.29 -7.24
C LEU A 81 13.23 7.70 -6.37
N PHE A 82 12.00 7.83 -6.79
CA PHE A 82 10.86 7.45 -5.93
C PHE A 82 10.59 5.95 -5.92
N LEU A 83 10.87 5.21 -6.99
CA LEU A 83 10.89 3.75 -6.95
C LEU A 83 12.04 3.25 -6.06
N GLY A 84 13.21 3.87 -6.12
CA GLY A 84 14.33 3.54 -5.25
C GLY A 84 14.01 3.76 -3.78
N LEU A 85 13.42 4.90 -3.42
CA LEU A 85 12.97 5.20 -2.06
C LEU A 85 11.82 4.28 -1.62
N HIS A 86 10.93 3.92 -2.53
CA HIS A 86 9.85 2.97 -2.28
C HIS A 86 10.39 1.58 -1.94
N LEU A 87 11.33 1.06 -2.73
CA LEU A 87 11.99 -0.22 -2.46
C LEU A 87 12.81 -0.17 -1.18
N ARG A 88 13.45 0.97 -0.88
CA ARG A 88 14.17 1.18 0.38
C ARG A 88 13.28 1.08 1.60
N ALA A 89 12.01 1.47 1.50
CA ALA A 89 11.04 1.33 2.59
C ALA A 89 10.75 -0.14 2.95
N ASN A 90 11.13 -1.07 2.07
CA ASN A 90 11.07 -2.52 2.29
C ASN A 90 9.69 -3.04 2.74
N HIS A 91 8.62 -2.57 2.10
CA HIS A 91 7.27 -3.03 2.37
C HIS A 91 6.68 -3.72 1.14
N LEU A 92 7.01 -5.00 0.97
CA LEU A 92 6.72 -5.78 -0.25
C LEU A 92 5.24 -5.80 -0.63
N GLN A 93 4.33 -5.85 0.34
CA GLN A 93 2.88 -5.82 0.07
C GLN A 93 2.45 -4.51 -0.61
N ILE A 94 2.97 -3.37 -0.17
CA ILE A 94 2.67 -2.08 -0.80
C ILE A 94 3.34 -1.98 -2.17
N THR A 95 4.53 -2.54 -2.33
CA THR A 95 5.21 -2.64 -3.63
C THR A 95 4.37 -3.44 -4.62
N TYR A 96 3.78 -4.55 -4.18
CA TYR A 96 2.89 -5.36 -5.00
C TYR A 96 1.67 -4.56 -5.48
N TYR A 97 1.02 -3.79 -4.59
CA TYR A 97 -0.09 -2.92 -4.99
C TYR A 97 0.33 -1.82 -5.96
N LEU A 98 1.51 -1.22 -5.75
CA LEU A 98 2.05 -0.24 -6.69
C LEU A 98 2.26 -0.85 -8.08
N LEU A 99 2.78 -2.07 -8.17
CA LEU A 99 2.99 -2.76 -9.46
C LEU A 99 1.68 -2.94 -10.23
N PHE A 100 0.57 -3.28 -9.56
CA PHE A 100 -0.74 -3.37 -10.23
C PHE A 100 -1.19 -2.02 -10.79
N ILE A 101 -1.02 -0.94 -10.03
CA ILE A 101 -1.39 0.41 -10.48
C ILE A 101 -0.54 0.81 -11.68
N LEU A 102 0.77 0.60 -11.63
CA LEU A 102 1.69 0.90 -12.72
C LEU A 102 1.37 0.06 -13.97
N PHE A 103 1.06 -1.23 -13.79
CA PHE A 103 0.68 -2.13 -14.88
C PHE A 103 -0.64 -1.73 -15.53
N ALA A 104 -1.67 -1.42 -14.75
CA ALA A 104 -2.94 -0.93 -15.27
C ALA A 104 -2.76 0.36 -16.08
N PHE A 105 -1.93 1.27 -15.56
CA PHE A 105 -1.60 2.51 -16.25
C PHE A 105 -0.78 2.28 -17.52
N TRP A 106 0.12 1.30 -17.53
CA TRP A 106 0.90 0.90 -18.69
C TRP A 106 -0.01 0.35 -19.80
N ILE A 107 -0.98 -0.53 -19.47
CA ILE A 107 -1.98 -1.04 -20.42
C ILE A 107 -2.82 0.10 -20.99
N TYR A 108 -3.25 1.04 -20.17
CA TYR A 108 -4.01 2.21 -20.60
C TYR A 108 -3.21 3.04 -21.63
N ASN A 109 -1.92 3.28 -21.39
CA ASN A 109 -1.06 4.01 -22.32
C ASN A 109 -0.80 3.22 -23.62
N LEU A 110 -0.72 1.89 -23.54
CA LEU A 110 -0.62 1.03 -24.72
C LEU A 110 -1.86 1.20 -25.61
N TYR A 111 -3.05 1.13 -25.01
CA TYR A 111 -4.31 1.35 -25.71
C TYR A 111 -4.37 2.72 -26.39
N LEU A 112 -4.03 3.79 -25.67
CA LEU A 112 -3.99 5.15 -26.24
C LEU A 112 -2.98 5.27 -27.37
N SER A 113 -1.81 4.66 -27.24
CA SER A 113 -0.75 4.71 -28.25
C SER A 113 -1.08 3.91 -29.49
N PHE A 114 -1.81 2.81 -29.33
CA PHE A 114 -2.33 2.02 -30.44
C PHE A 114 -3.33 2.84 -31.26
N ASN A 115 -4.33 3.43 -30.61
CA ASN A 115 -5.36 4.25 -31.27
C ASN A 115 -4.78 5.49 -31.96
N SER A 116 -3.69 6.04 -31.41
CA SER A 116 -3.04 7.26 -31.94
C SER A 116 -1.91 6.95 -32.92
N LYS A 117 -1.64 5.69 -33.24
CA LYS A 117 -0.52 5.24 -34.11
C LYS A 117 0.86 5.74 -33.64
N LYS A 118 1.06 5.85 -32.30
CA LYS A 118 2.31 6.30 -31.67
C LYS A 118 3.06 5.21 -30.89
N LEU A 119 3.00 3.98 -31.35
CA LEU A 119 3.62 2.83 -30.69
C LEU A 119 5.13 2.98 -30.45
N THR A 120 5.86 3.58 -31.41
CA THR A 120 7.31 3.81 -31.24
C THR A 120 7.60 4.69 -30.02
N ASN A 121 6.80 5.73 -29.78
CA ASN A 121 6.97 6.57 -28.59
C ASN A 121 6.60 5.84 -27.30
N PHE A 122 5.59 4.97 -27.37
CA PHE A 122 5.21 4.10 -26.25
C PHE A 122 6.36 3.16 -25.85
N PHE A 123 6.96 2.44 -26.81
CA PHE A 123 8.06 1.53 -26.51
C PHE A 123 9.31 2.27 -25.98
N ARG A 124 9.62 3.46 -26.51
CA ARG A 124 10.68 4.32 -25.96
C ARG A 124 10.38 4.72 -24.52
N SER A 125 9.14 5.11 -24.20
CA SER A 125 8.73 5.45 -22.83
C SER A 125 8.81 4.23 -21.92
N THR A 126 8.36 3.07 -22.38
CA THR A 126 8.44 1.82 -21.64
C THR A 126 9.91 1.49 -21.33
N PHE A 127 10.80 1.58 -22.31
CA PHE A 127 12.22 1.35 -22.10
C PHE A 127 12.82 2.28 -21.05
N VAL A 128 12.54 3.59 -21.12
CA VAL A 128 13.03 4.58 -20.14
C VAL A 128 12.50 4.29 -18.74
N PHE A 129 11.23 3.93 -18.62
CA PHE A 129 10.60 3.63 -17.32
C PHE A 129 11.15 2.32 -16.72
N VAL A 130 11.29 1.28 -17.53
CA VAL A 130 11.91 0.00 -17.11
C VAL A 130 13.34 0.20 -16.68
N LEU A 131 14.11 1.01 -17.41
CA LEU A 131 15.49 1.34 -17.05
C LEU A 131 15.55 2.05 -15.69
N ALA A 132 14.64 2.99 -15.42
CA ALA A 132 14.55 3.64 -14.11
C ALA A 132 14.24 2.63 -12.99
N GLY A 133 13.34 1.69 -13.24
CA GLY A 133 13.02 0.60 -12.31
C GLY A 133 14.21 -0.33 -12.06
N LEU A 134 14.96 -0.70 -13.11
CA LEU A 134 16.16 -1.52 -12.97
C LEU A 134 17.22 -0.83 -12.11
N PHE A 135 17.48 0.46 -12.33
CA PHE A 135 18.42 1.21 -11.48
C PHE A 135 17.91 1.31 -10.04
N ALA A 136 16.60 1.49 -9.82
CA ALA A 136 16.01 1.49 -8.49
C ALA A 136 16.19 0.14 -7.76
N ILE A 137 16.09 -0.97 -8.48
CA ILE A 137 16.36 -2.32 -7.96
C ILE A 137 17.86 -2.47 -7.64
N LEU A 138 18.73 -2.08 -8.57
CA LEU A 138 20.18 -2.23 -8.41
C LEU A 138 20.72 -1.53 -7.16
N ILE A 139 20.29 -0.29 -6.90
CA ILE A 139 20.72 0.43 -5.67
C ILE A 139 20.14 -0.16 -4.37
N ASN A 140 19.09 -0.97 -4.47
CA ASN A 140 18.45 -1.63 -3.33
C ASN A 140 18.71 -3.14 -3.30
N ILE A 141 19.59 -3.68 -4.15
CA ILE A 141 19.77 -5.12 -4.32
C ILE A 141 20.13 -5.83 -3.01
N GLY A 142 20.98 -5.22 -2.19
CA GLY A 142 21.38 -5.77 -0.90
C GLY A 142 20.19 -5.90 0.06
N ASN A 143 19.33 -4.87 0.13
CA ASN A 143 18.14 -4.88 0.98
C ASN A 143 17.12 -5.92 0.48
N ILE A 144 16.90 -5.99 -0.82
CA ILE A 144 15.98 -6.95 -1.46
C ILE A 144 16.47 -8.38 -1.23
N TRP A 145 17.76 -8.62 -1.46
CA TRP A 145 18.39 -9.94 -1.28
C TRP A 145 18.30 -10.41 0.16
N SER A 146 18.69 -9.57 1.12
CA SER A 146 18.62 -9.91 2.55
C SER A 146 17.18 -10.22 2.98
N THR A 147 16.20 -9.45 2.49
CA THR A 147 14.78 -9.71 2.77
C THR A 147 14.31 -11.03 2.17
N TYR A 148 14.72 -11.33 0.94
CA TYR A 148 14.41 -12.62 0.28
C TYR A 148 15.01 -13.78 1.05
N GLU A 149 16.26 -13.68 1.45
CA GLU A 149 16.95 -14.72 2.19
C GLU A 149 16.31 -14.96 3.56
N TYR A 150 16.05 -13.88 4.30
CA TYR A 150 15.37 -13.93 5.59
C TYR A 150 13.92 -14.46 5.51
N SER A 151 13.22 -14.22 4.41
CA SER A 151 11.83 -14.66 4.23
C SER A 151 11.66 -16.17 4.33
N LYS A 152 12.70 -16.93 4.01
CA LYS A 152 12.71 -18.41 4.11
C LYS A 152 12.62 -18.90 5.56
N PHE A 153 13.04 -18.10 6.52
CA PHE A 153 13.09 -18.42 7.96
C PHE A 153 11.93 -17.77 8.74
N THR A 154 11.00 -17.11 8.06
CA THR A 154 9.83 -16.49 8.69
C THR A 154 8.65 -17.45 8.72
N THR A 155 7.61 -17.11 9.47
CA THR A 155 6.32 -17.85 9.52
C THR A 155 5.64 -18.00 8.16
N ARG A 156 6.12 -17.28 7.14
CA ARG A 156 5.67 -17.39 5.73
C ARG A 156 6.50 -18.41 4.92
N GLY A 157 7.62 -18.90 5.48
CA GLY A 157 8.40 -19.99 4.93
C GLY A 157 7.87 -21.35 5.38
N GLN A 158 8.47 -22.42 4.88
CA GLN A 158 8.14 -23.77 5.37
C GLN A 158 8.56 -23.89 6.84
N SER A 159 7.62 -24.29 7.71
CA SER A 159 7.93 -24.55 9.11
C SER A 159 8.74 -25.84 9.23
N GLU A 160 9.96 -25.73 9.77
CA GLU A 160 10.77 -26.91 10.09
C GLU A 160 10.14 -27.79 11.19
N LEU A 161 9.23 -27.22 12.01
CA LEU A 161 8.56 -27.90 13.12
C LEU A 161 7.33 -28.69 12.68
N SER A 162 6.76 -28.40 11.51
CA SER A 162 5.52 -29.04 11.01
C SER A 162 5.76 -30.21 10.07
N LYS A 163 6.83 -30.99 10.26
CA LYS A 163 7.12 -32.21 9.49
C LYS A 163 6.05 -33.33 9.62
N LYS A 164 4.94 -33.10 10.33
CA LYS A 164 3.92 -34.11 10.63
C LYS A 164 2.48 -33.76 10.24
N SER A 165 2.19 -32.72 9.50
CA SER A 165 0.83 -32.50 9.01
C SER A 165 0.73 -32.87 7.53
N GLU A 166 -0.24 -33.71 7.19
CA GLU A 166 -0.51 -34.22 5.83
C GLU A 166 -0.90 -33.16 4.80
N ASN A 167 -0.95 -31.90 5.19
CA ASN A 167 -1.26 -30.76 4.33
C ASN A 167 -0.06 -29.82 4.21
N GLN A 168 1.02 -30.26 3.58
CA GLN A 168 2.14 -29.39 3.21
C GLN A 168 1.75 -28.52 2.01
N THR A 169 1.18 -27.36 2.27
CA THR A 169 1.09 -26.31 1.26
C THR A 169 2.38 -25.50 1.28
N SER A 170 2.93 -25.18 0.11
CA SER A 170 4.15 -24.39 -0.05
C SER A 170 3.94 -22.88 0.24
N GLY A 171 2.93 -22.51 1.01
CA GLY A 171 2.53 -21.15 1.31
C GLY A 171 2.07 -20.97 2.76
N LEU A 172 1.51 -19.78 3.01
CA LEU A 172 0.94 -19.44 4.32
C LEU A 172 -0.24 -20.36 4.64
N ASP A 173 -0.31 -20.86 5.87
CA ASP A 173 -1.44 -21.64 6.35
C ASP A 173 -2.76 -20.90 6.14
N LYS A 174 -3.81 -21.62 5.68
CA LYS A 174 -5.09 -21.01 5.33
C LYS A 174 -5.75 -20.36 6.54
N ASP A 175 -5.71 -21.03 7.70
CA ASP A 175 -6.36 -20.53 8.91
C ASP A 175 -5.65 -19.27 9.41
N TYR A 176 -4.32 -19.23 9.32
CA TYR A 176 -3.55 -18.02 9.60
C TYR A 176 -3.85 -16.93 8.59
N ALA A 177 -3.90 -17.22 7.28
CA ALA A 177 -4.17 -16.25 6.24
C ALA A 177 -5.56 -15.61 6.37
N THR A 178 -6.56 -16.37 6.85
CA THR A 178 -7.95 -15.93 7.01
C THR A 178 -8.28 -15.42 8.40
N SER A 179 -7.39 -15.59 9.39
CA SER A 179 -7.62 -15.18 10.79
C SER A 179 -7.89 -13.67 10.95
N TYR A 180 -7.39 -12.84 10.01
CA TYR A 180 -7.62 -11.40 9.96
C TYR A 180 -8.57 -10.97 8.85
N SER A 181 -9.48 -11.85 8.43
CA SER A 181 -10.46 -11.52 7.40
C SER A 181 -11.56 -10.62 7.93
N TYR A 182 -11.98 -9.65 7.11
CA TYR A 182 -13.09 -8.78 7.44
C TYR A 182 -14.43 -9.49 7.40
N GLY A 183 -15.28 -9.21 8.36
CA GLY A 183 -16.70 -9.49 8.26
C GLY A 183 -17.37 -8.58 7.22
N LYS A 184 -18.44 -9.06 6.60
CA LYS A 184 -19.17 -8.28 5.57
C LYS A 184 -19.63 -6.92 6.10
N LEU A 185 -20.08 -6.85 7.36
CA LEU A 185 -20.52 -5.61 8.00
C LEU A 185 -19.36 -4.69 8.37
N GLU A 186 -18.18 -5.24 8.64
CA GLU A 186 -16.98 -4.45 8.95
C GLU A 186 -16.54 -3.56 7.78
N SER A 187 -16.89 -3.94 6.54
CA SER A 187 -16.62 -3.13 5.36
C SER A 187 -17.29 -1.76 5.41
N PHE A 188 -18.39 -1.62 6.15
CA PHE A 188 -19.07 -0.33 6.36
C PHE A 188 -18.27 0.63 7.25
N ASN A 189 -17.31 0.14 8.03
CA ASN A 189 -16.39 0.99 8.77
C ASN A 189 -15.57 1.93 7.87
N MET A 190 -15.45 1.63 6.57
CA MET A 190 -14.81 2.53 5.60
C MET A 190 -15.62 3.81 5.37
N PHE A 191 -16.92 3.78 5.61
CA PHE A 191 -17.83 4.91 5.40
C PHE A 191 -18.25 5.57 6.72
N TYR A 192 -18.45 4.75 7.75
CA TYR A 192 -18.89 5.20 9.08
C TYR A 192 -17.91 4.72 10.15
N PRO A 193 -17.17 5.63 10.78
CA PRO A 193 -16.28 5.29 11.88
C PRO A 193 -17.01 4.51 12.98
N ASN A 194 -16.38 3.46 13.48
CA ASN A 194 -16.90 2.61 14.57
C ASN A 194 -18.27 1.93 14.28
N PHE A 195 -18.63 1.73 13.02
CA PHE A 195 -19.92 1.11 12.67
C PHE A 195 -20.09 -0.29 13.28
N VAL A 196 -19.06 -1.13 13.24
CA VAL A 196 -19.08 -2.49 13.82
C VAL A 196 -18.10 -2.62 14.99
N GLY A 197 -17.20 -1.69 15.16
CA GLY A 197 -16.21 -1.70 16.23
C GLY A 197 -15.13 -0.67 16.01
N GLY A 198 -14.36 -0.44 17.04
CA GLY A 198 -13.26 0.53 17.04
C GLY A 198 -11.88 -0.13 17.02
N SER A 199 -10.94 0.44 17.76
CA SER A 199 -9.58 -0.07 17.90
C SER A 199 -9.56 -1.43 18.60
N SER A 200 -8.67 -2.33 18.18
CA SER A 200 -8.41 -3.62 18.84
C SER A 200 -7.90 -3.48 20.30
N ILE A 201 -7.48 -2.28 20.68
CA ILE A 201 -7.04 -1.93 22.05
C ILE A 201 -8.09 -1.07 22.76
N GLY A 202 -9.16 -0.67 22.07
CA GLY A 202 -10.21 0.19 22.61
C GLY A 202 -11.01 -0.51 23.71
N LYS A 203 -11.24 0.20 24.82
CA LYS A 203 -12.16 -0.28 25.86
C LYS A 203 -13.59 -0.24 25.30
N LEU A 204 -14.35 -1.33 25.47
CA LEU A 204 -15.76 -1.30 25.22
C LEU A 204 -16.45 -0.32 26.17
N THR A 205 -17.33 0.50 25.65
CA THR A 205 -18.15 1.38 26.46
C THR A 205 -19.15 0.53 27.27
N ASP A 206 -19.35 0.85 28.52
CA ASP A 206 -20.27 0.13 29.42
C ASP A 206 -21.72 0.06 28.88
N LYS A 207 -22.07 0.92 27.93
CA LYS A 207 -23.35 1.00 27.22
C LYS A 207 -23.38 0.20 25.92
N SER A 208 -22.30 -0.48 25.52
CA SER A 208 -22.30 -1.24 24.27
C SER A 208 -23.03 -2.58 24.45
N LYS A 209 -23.88 -2.93 23.48
CA LYS A 209 -24.58 -4.25 23.47
C LYS A 209 -23.59 -5.43 23.55
N THR A 210 -22.40 -5.26 22.95
CA THR A 210 -21.33 -6.26 23.02
C THR A 210 -20.84 -6.44 24.46
N TYR A 211 -20.63 -5.33 25.17
CA TYR A 211 -20.22 -5.38 26.58
C TYR A 211 -21.27 -6.03 27.48
N GLU A 212 -22.56 -5.70 27.28
CA GLU A 212 -23.67 -6.33 28.00
C GLU A 212 -23.75 -7.84 27.73
N ALA A 213 -23.60 -8.26 26.47
CA ALA A 213 -23.60 -9.66 26.09
C ALA A 213 -22.41 -10.42 26.68
N LEU A 214 -21.22 -9.84 26.73
CA LEU A 214 -20.05 -10.45 27.34
C LEU A 214 -20.24 -10.58 28.85
N ARG A 215 -20.77 -9.56 29.50
CA ARG A 215 -21.04 -9.55 30.94
C ARG A 215 -22.11 -10.57 31.34
N SER A 216 -23.17 -10.72 30.54
CA SER A 216 -24.21 -11.71 30.77
C SER A 216 -23.70 -13.16 30.66
N ASN A 217 -22.65 -13.37 29.87
CA ASN A 217 -21.96 -14.66 29.75
C ASN A 217 -20.81 -14.85 30.77
N GLY A 218 -20.72 -14.03 31.80
CA GLY A 218 -19.73 -14.18 32.86
C GLY A 218 -18.30 -13.76 32.49
N ILE A 219 -18.10 -13.11 31.35
CA ILE A 219 -16.80 -12.65 30.88
C ILE A 219 -16.49 -11.31 31.58
N SER A 220 -15.40 -11.28 32.34
CA SER A 220 -14.97 -10.06 33.06
C SER A 220 -14.50 -8.97 32.08
N LYS A 221 -14.51 -7.72 32.56
CA LYS A 221 -14.03 -6.56 31.78
C LYS A 221 -12.58 -6.73 31.27
N ARG A 222 -11.76 -7.49 31.99
CA ARG A 222 -10.38 -7.81 31.64
C ARG A 222 -10.34 -8.87 30.53
N ASP A 223 -11.20 -9.85 30.60
CA ASP A 223 -11.28 -10.93 29.60
C ASP A 223 -11.91 -10.43 28.30
N SER A 224 -12.82 -9.45 28.36
CA SER A 224 -13.38 -8.81 27.18
C SER A 224 -12.33 -8.03 26.38
N ASN A 225 -11.33 -7.43 27.03
CA ASN A 225 -10.21 -6.79 26.35
C ASN A 225 -9.31 -7.82 25.63
N SER A 226 -9.07 -8.99 26.23
CA SER A 226 -8.35 -10.07 25.56
C SER A 226 -9.17 -10.74 24.46
N PHE A 227 -10.47 -10.80 24.60
CA PHE A 227 -11.38 -11.29 23.56
C PHE A 227 -11.40 -10.33 22.35
N ILE A 228 -11.41 -9.01 22.58
CA ILE A 228 -11.34 -8.02 21.53
C ILE A 228 -9.99 -8.02 20.82
N GLN A 229 -8.89 -8.37 21.50
CA GLN A 229 -7.59 -8.57 20.87
C GLN A 229 -7.56 -9.76 19.90
N ASN A 230 -8.41 -10.75 20.11
CA ASN A 230 -8.52 -11.94 19.26
C ASN A 230 -9.59 -11.82 18.16
N VAL A 231 -10.49 -10.83 18.26
CA VAL A 231 -11.40 -10.48 17.16
C VAL A 231 -10.67 -9.52 16.24
N PRO A 232 -10.55 -9.80 14.95
CA PRO A 232 -9.87 -8.90 14.01
C PRO A 232 -10.65 -7.61 13.81
N LEU A 233 -10.57 -6.73 14.79
CA LEU A 233 -11.09 -5.35 14.71
C LEU A 233 -10.11 -4.48 13.93
N TYR A 234 -9.63 -5.01 12.81
CA TYR A 234 -8.83 -4.26 11.90
C TYR A 234 -9.72 -3.28 11.16
N PHE A 235 -9.42 -2.02 11.32
CA PHE A 235 -10.04 -0.88 10.70
C PHE A 235 -11.38 -0.44 11.30
N GLY A 236 -11.36 -0.06 12.54
CA GLY A 236 -12.09 1.17 12.75
C GLY A 236 -11.41 2.21 11.86
N PRO A 237 -12.10 2.83 10.89
CA PRO A 237 -11.57 4.07 10.38
C PRO A 237 -11.48 4.88 11.65
N VAL A 238 -10.39 5.22 11.86
CA VAL A 238 -9.93 6.03 12.88
C VAL A 238 -10.80 7.23 13.03
N SER A 239 -11.45 7.27 14.06
CA SER A 239 -12.03 8.49 14.60
C SER A 239 -10.92 9.42 15.05
#